data_54183e6526f1dd34f22ce9b9a0bc725f
#
_entry.id   54183e6526f1dd34f22ce9b9a0bc725f
#
_cell.length_a   1.000
_cell.length_b   1.000
_cell.length_c   1.000
_cell.angle_alpha   90.00
_cell.angle_beta   90.00
_cell.angle_gamma   90.00
#
_symmetry.space_group_name_H-M   'P 1'
#
loop_
_entity.id
_entity.type
_entity.pdbx_description
1 polymer ?
#
loop_
_entity_poly.entity_id
_entity_poly.type
_entity_poly.pdbx_seq_one_letter_code
_entity_poly.pdbx_strand_id
1 'polypeptide(L)'
;MSAKGSMNKEYKAWYNADGSWIRTETEVLISSIPKPILAYLMSDPDYASSSFVDEDVYYIQTPSGDFYRFDLIRNGQRIVVDVNINGLVTFVKYD
;
A
#
# COMPACT_ATOMS: atom_id res chain seq x y z
N MET A 1 8.08 -14.12 21.33
CA MET A 1 7.85 -13.68 20.95
C MET A 1 7.79 -13.44 20.33
N SER A 2 7.79 -13.35 20.08
CA SER A 2 7.68 -13.06 19.40
C SER A 2 7.62 -12.75 18.65
N ALA A 3 7.73 -13.11 18.34
CA ALA A 3 7.66 -12.81 17.50
C ALA A 3 7.40 -12.16 17.18
N LYS A 4 7.55 -12.10 17.44
CA LYS A 4 7.18 -11.23 17.25
C LYS A 4 7.20 -10.42 16.40
N GLY A 5 7.85 -10.22 16.37
CA GLY A 5 8.11 -9.05 15.68
C GLY A 5 7.35 -8.85 14.44
N SER A 6 7.63 -9.57 13.49
CA SER A 6 6.87 -9.54 12.27
C SER A 6 5.38 -9.67 12.50
N MET A 7 5.07 -10.12 13.65
CA MET A 7 3.69 -10.29 14.02
C MET A 7 3.07 -9.00 14.47
N ASN A 8 3.86 -7.97 14.64
CA ASN A 8 3.38 -6.69 15.13
C ASN A 8 2.96 -5.80 13.99
N LYS A 9 2.12 -6.33 13.13
CA LYS A 9 1.52 -5.51 12.09
C LYS A 9 0.53 -4.57 12.76
N GLU A 10 0.76 -3.29 12.57
CA GLU A 10 -0.16 -2.30 13.06
C GLU A 10 -1.28 -2.15 12.04
N TYR A 11 -2.50 -2.07 12.55
CA TYR A 11 -3.62 -1.75 11.70
C TYR A 11 -4.53 -0.74 12.38
N LYS A 12 -5.26 -0.01 11.57
CA LYS A 12 -6.23 0.97 12.04
C LYS A 12 -7.49 0.80 11.22
N ALA A 13 -8.62 0.86 11.90
CA ALA A 13 -9.92 0.76 11.25
C ALA A 13 -10.72 2.01 11.53
N TRP A 14 -11.39 2.51 10.53
CA TRP A 14 -12.24 3.70 10.64
C TRP A 14 -13.68 3.32 10.43
N TYR A 15 -14.55 3.91 11.24
CA TYR A 15 -15.98 3.64 11.22
C TYR A 15 -16.74 4.96 11.23
N ASN A 16 -17.92 4.95 10.64
CA ASN A 16 -18.85 6.07 10.76
C ASN A 16 -19.47 6.09 12.15
N ALA A 17 -20.12 7.20 12.48
CA ALA A 17 -20.78 7.35 13.77
C ALA A 17 -21.89 6.31 14.00
N ASP A 18 -22.49 5.78 12.93
CA ASP A 18 -23.51 4.76 13.02
C ASP A 18 -22.95 3.34 13.13
N GLY A 19 -21.62 3.21 13.19
CA GLY A 19 -20.96 1.91 13.30
C GLY A 19 -20.61 1.25 11.99
N SER A 20 -20.98 1.83 10.85
CA SER A 20 -20.62 1.24 9.56
C SER A 20 -19.13 1.42 9.27
N TRP A 21 -18.55 0.41 8.65
CA TRP A 21 -17.11 0.38 8.37
C TRP A 21 -16.75 1.27 7.19
N ILE A 22 -15.70 2.08 7.35
CA ILE A 22 -15.19 2.94 6.29
C ILE A 22 -14.02 2.27 5.60
N ARG A 23 -12.97 1.95 6.37
CA ARG A 23 -11.78 1.30 5.82
C ARG A 23 -10.90 0.74 6.94
N THR A 24 -10.00 -0.15 6.58
CA THR A 24 -8.95 -0.66 7.46
C THR A 24 -7.62 -0.53 6.75
N GLU A 25 -6.63 0.03 7.43
CA GLU A 25 -5.26 0.14 6.92
C GLU A 25 -4.36 -0.74 7.75
N THR A 26 -3.62 -1.62 7.12
CA THR A 26 -2.68 -2.52 7.77
C THR A 26 -1.29 -2.26 7.24
N GLU A 27 -0.33 -2.03 8.13
CA GLU A 27 1.07 -1.89 7.74
C GLU A 27 1.64 -3.26 7.48
N VAL A 28 2.20 -3.48 6.29
CA VAL A 28 2.77 -4.77 5.90
C VAL A 28 4.16 -4.55 5.32
N LEU A 29 5.01 -5.56 5.43
CA LEU A 29 6.34 -5.50 4.82
C LEU A 29 6.23 -5.71 3.32
N ILE A 30 7.06 -5.00 2.57
CA ILE A 30 7.07 -5.11 1.12
C ILE A 30 7.35 -6.55 0.67
N SER A 31 8.15 -7.28 1.45
CA SER A 31 8.47 -8.67 1.14
C SER A 31 7.29 -9.62 1.28
N SER A 32 6.23 -9.19 1.97
CA SER A 32 5.03 -10.00 2.16
C SER A 32 3.95 -9.72 1.14
N ILE A 33 4.17 -8.75 0.25
CA ILE A 33 3.18 -8.37 -0.76
C ILE A 33 3.15 -9.42 -1.87
N PRO A 34 1.97 -9.82 -2.36
CA PRO A 34 1.89 -10.74 -3.48
C PRO A 34 2.69 -10.25 -4.68
N LYS A 35 3.46 -11.14 -5.29
CA LYS A 35 4.31 -10.78 -6.43
C LYS A 35 3.57 -10.09 -7.58
N PRO A 36 2.34 -10.49 -7.94
CA PRO A 36 1.62 -9.80 -9.00
C PRO A 36 1.41 -8.32 -8.73
N ILE A 37 1.19 -7.94 -7.47
CA ILE A 37 0.99 -6.52 -7.11
C ILE A 37 2.26 -5.71 -7.42
N LEU A 38 3.41 -6.22 -7.01
CA LEU A 38 4.69 -5.56 -7.31
C LEU A 38 4.96 -5.53 -8.81
N ALA A 39 4.58 -6.59 -9.51
CA ALA A 39 4.76 -6.67 -10.97
C ALA A 39 3.91 -5.61 -11.68
N TYR A 40 2.69 -5.37 -11.24
CA TYR A 40 1.84 -4.33 -11.82
C TYR A 40 2.51 -2.97 -11.68
N LEU A 41 3.03 -2.66 -10.49
CA LEU A 41 3.68 -1.38 -10.24
C LEU A 41 4.95 -1.22 -11.09
N MET A 42 5.80 -2.25 -11.10
CA MET A 42 7.09 -2.18 -11.78
C MET A 42 6.96 -2.28 -13.30
N SER A 43 5.81 -2.72 -13.81
CA SER A 43 5.54 -2.78 -15.24
C SER A 43 4.98 -1.47 -15.78
N ASP A 44 4.54 -0.58 -14.89
CA ASP A 44 4.01 0.71 -15.30
C ASP A 44 5.18 1.63 -15.66
N PRO A 45 5.25 2.13 -16.91
CA PRO A 45 6.39 2.96 -17.32
C PRO A 45 6.57 4.24 -16.50
N ASP A 46 5.49 4.73 -15.89
CA ASP A 46 5.58 5.92 -15.05
C ASP A 46 6.28 5.64 -13.71
N TYR A 47 6.33 4.39 -13.27
CA TYR A 47 6.84 4.05 -11.94
C TYR A 47 7.96 3.02 -11.95
N ALA A 48 8.27 2.44 -13.10
CA ALA A 48 9.25 1.35 -13.18
C ALA A 48 10.64 1.73 -12.70
N SER A 49 11.02 3.00 -12.80
CA SER A 49 12.32 3.50 -12.36
C SER A 49 12.28 4.07 -10.94
N SER A 50 11.13 4.00 -10.26
CA SER A 50 11.00 4.53 -8.90
C SER A 50 11.66 3.61 -7.90
N SER A 51 12.05 4.17 -6.76
CA SER A 51 12.58 3.42 -5.61
C SER A 51 11.59 3.46 -4.47
N PHE A 52 11.58 2.42 -3.66
CA PHE A 52 10.74 2.41 -2.46
C PHE A 52 11.41 3.26 -1.37
N VAL A 53 10.59 4.06 -0.68
CA VAL A 53 11.07 4.90 0.42
C VAL A 53 11.32 4.03 1.65
N ASP A 54 10.36 3.16 1.95
CA ASP A 54 10.38 2.31 3.13
C ASP A 54 10.12 0.86 2.77
N GLU A 55 10.44 -0.04 3.68
CA GLU A 55 10.07 -1.44 3.54
C GLU A 55 8.59 -1.67 3.85
N ASP A 56 7.96 -0.70 4.47
CA ASP A 56 6.56 -0.80 4.89
C ASP A 56 5.63 -0.25 3.82
N VAL A 57 4.54 -0.94 3.62
CA VAL A 57 3.50 -0.60 2.66
C VAL A 57 2.18 -0.73 3.39
N TYR A 58 1.19 0.07 3.01
CA TYR A 58 -0.13 -0.04 3.61
C TYR A 58 -1.05 -0.87 2.73
N TYR A 59 -1.62 -1.89 3.33
CA TYR A 59 -2.70 -2.66 2.71
C TYR A 59 -4.01 -2.03 3.17
N ILE A 60 -4.76 -1.49 2.23
CA ILE A 60 -5.97 -0.72 2.56
C ILE A 60 -7.18 -1.48 2.05
N GLN A 61 -8.10 -1.77 2.97
CA GLN A 61 -9.34 -2.48 2.68
C GLN A 61 -10.49 -1.51 2.80
N THR A 62 -11.37 -1.50 1.81
CA THR A 62 -12.57 -0.65 1.79
C THR A 62 -13.75 -1.44 1.29
N PRO A 63 -14.99 -0.95 1.52
CA PRO A 63 -16.16 -1.63 0.97
C PRO A 63 -16.18 -1.73 -0.56
N SER A 64 -15.47 -0.84 -1.24
CA SER A 64 -15.42 -0.85 -2.71
C SER A 64 -14.24 -1.64 -3.28
N GLY A 65 -13.37 -2.17 -2.42
CA GLY A 65 -12.25 -2.98 -2.86
C GLY A 65 -10.99 -2.71 -2.06
N ASP A 66 -9.98 -3.49 -2.32
CA ASP A 66 -8.71 -3.45 -1.60
C ASP A 66 -7.59 -3.00 -2.51
N PHE A 67 -6.61 -2.32 -1.92
CA PHE A 67 -5.44 -1.89 -2.67
C PHE A 67 -4.25 -1.75 -1.73
N TYR A 68 -3.05 -1.63 -2.34
CA TYR A 68 -1.81 -1.40 -1.61
C TYR A 68 -1.34 0.02 -1.90
N ARG A 69 -0.92 0.75 -0.88
CA ARG A 69 -0.43 2.11 -1.00
C ARG A 69 1.06 2.14 -0.79
N PHE A 70 1.78 2.65 -1.78
CA PHE A 70 3.24 2.68 -1.79
C PHE A 70 3.75 4.11 -1.71
N ASP A 71 4.82 4.30 -0.93
CA ASP A 71 5.61 5.53 -0.95
C ASP A 71 6.83 5.29 -1.81
N LEU A 72 6.97 6.09 -2.85
CA LEU A 72 8.03 5.92 -3.83
C LEU A 72 8.83 7.22 -3.98
N ILE A 73 10.06 7.10 -4.48
CA ILE A 73 10.85 8.23 -4.94
C ILE A 73 11.03 8.08 -6.44
N ARG A 74 10.60 9.09 -7.19
CA ARG A 74 10.74 9.14 -8.64
C ARG A 74 11.36 10.49 -9.00
N ASN A 75 12.53 10.45 -9.66
CA ASN A 75 13.25 11.66 -10.05
C ASN A 75 13.52 12.59 -8.85
N GLY A 76 13.83 12.00 -7.69
CA GLY A 76 14.08 12.75 -6.48
C GLY A 76 12.85 13.27 -5.77
N GLN A 77 11.66 12.98 -6.26
CA GLN A 77 10.40 13.45 -5.72
C GLN A 77 9.67 12.30 -5.03
N ARG A 78 9.23 12.52 -3.80
CA ARG A 78 8.41 11.53 -3.09
C ARG A 78 6.99 11.59 -3.60
N ILE A 79 6.44 10.41 -3.91
CA ILE A 79 5.08 10.28 -4.42
C ILE A 79 4.37 9.12 -3.70
N VAL A 80 3.06 9.16 -3.72
CA VAL A 80 2.21 8.09 -3.18
C VAL A 80 1.41 7.51 -4.33
N VAL A 81 1.44 6.18 -4.46
CA VAL A 81 0.80 5.46 -5.57
C VAL A 81 0.04 4.27 -5.01
N ASP A 82 -1.17 4.05 -5.49
CA ASP A 82 -1.99 2.91 -5.12
C ASP A 82 -2.00 1.87 -6.24
N VAL A 83 -1.93 0.59 -5.86
CA VAL A 83 -2.10 -0.53 -6.78
C VAL A 83 -3.21 -1.41 -6.24
N ASN A 84 -4.31 -1.55 -6.99
CA ASN A 84 -5.40 -2.39 -6.53
C ASN A 84 -5.15 -3.86 -6.90
N ILE A 85 -5.96 -4.74 -6.33
CA ILE A 85 -5.77 -6.19 -6.55
C ILE A 85 -6.03 -6.62 -8.00
N ASN A 86 -6.64 -5.76 -8.79
CA ASN A 86 -6.90 -6.04 -10.21
C ASN A 86 -5.81 -5.49 -11.12
N GLY A 87 -4.80 -4.84 -10.57
CA GLY A 87 -3.67 -4.36 -11.34
C GLY A 87 -3.76 -2.91 -11.77
N LEU A 88 -4.76 -2.15 -11.31
CA LEU A 88 -4.85 -0.73 -11.61
C LEU A 88 -3.87 0.05 -10.73
N VAL A 89 -2.99 0.80 -11.38
CA VAL A 89 -2.00 1.65 -10.71
C VAL A 89 -2.48 3.09 -10.79
N THR A 90 -2.62 3.74 -9.64
CA THR A 90 -3.19 5.09 -9.56
C THR A 90 -2.27 6.02 -8.78
N PHE A 91 -1.91 7.14 -9.38
CA PHE A 91 -1.18 8.21 -8.69
C PHE A 91 -2.12 8.86 -7.66
N VAL A 92 -1.65 8.97 -6.42
CA VAL A 92 -2.46 9.57 -5.36
C VAL A 92 -2.09 11.03 -5.13
N LYS A 93 -0.80 11.28 -4.86
CA LYS A 93 -0.34 12.64 -4.53
C LYS A 93 1.18 12.70 -4.49
N TYR A 94 1.70 13.91 -4.53
CA TYR A 94 3.09 14.19 -4.14
C TYR A 94 3.13 14.27 -2.63
N ASP A 95 4.18 13.71 -2.07
CA ASP A 95 4.30 13.65 -0.62
C ASP A 95 5.25 14.74 -0.10
#